data_7b46bb9b75c60b86a84c3815245ed136
#
_entry.id   7b46bb9b75c60b86a84c3815245ed136
#
_cell.length_a   1.000
_cell.length_b   1.000
_cell.length_c   1.000
_cell.angle_alpha   90.00
_cell.angle_beta   90.00
_cell.angle_gamma   90.00
#
_symmetry.space_group_name_H-M   'P 1'
#
loop_
_entity.id
_entity.type
_entity.pdbx_description
1 polymer ?
#
loop_
_entity_poly.entity_id
_entity_poly.type
_entity_poly.pdbx_seq_one_letter_code
_entity_poly.pdbx_strand_id
1 'polypeptide(L)'
;MFWLNGLARTGKTVIAQTIAERTFADGHLGVSFFCSRNFEDRSKPSLILPTIAVQLARKYPDFRSSLVSLVLSNPGITRGALFDQMQNLITRPLMESDISTVIIIDALDECKDGELTSAILSALARLAPEIPKVKFLITSRPETRIQEGFRLPFLAEATDVFVLHEVERCQVDTDIRLFLRRKFLDLCDLRPLVVRPTEEQVYALCERAAGLFVYAVATVEFVTGGISNPRKRLNFLLQSPWTIIHEGQAEADEQTALDPFYASVLQAAFGGGHDPDNDPKIRSVLGAMALVAYPLSPCSIAILLGLDIDDVFHPLSSARSLFVRPEDIHGPILPFYQSFTGFIVDPDRCTNKRFHVSPLIHHLQLLMGCLDLMGRRLKKNMCRLPDGVANSDVSGLRGQVEWFIHPALQYACKSWHTHLVDRRTTSVDSPRITSTIRRFLEKKFLFWLEVLSVLGAVRNAVDALQAVADWMEVCRGSD
;
A
#
# COMPACT_ATOMS: atom_id res chain seq x y z
N MET A 1 8.82 -25.23 -6.26
CA MET A 1 8.36 -23.83 -6.06
C MET A 1 7.71 -23.33 -7.33
N PHE A 2 6.88 -22.29 -7.24
CA PHE A 2 6.28 -21.63 -8.42
C PHE A 2 6.52 -20.13 -8.30
N TRP A 3 7.10 -19.52 -9.33
CA TRP A 3 7.34 -18.08 -9.41
C TRP A 3 6.46 -17.47 -10.50
N LEU A 4 5.45 -16.69 -10.09
CA LEU A 4 4.60 -15.93 -10.99
C LEU A 4 5.24 -14.55 -11.21
N ASN A 5 5.90 -14.41 -12.33
CA ASN A 5 6.62 -13.22 -12.75
C ASN A 5 5.75 -12.38 -13.70
N GLY A 6 5.82 -11.08 -13.61
CA GLY A 6 5.11 -10.21 -14.54
C GLY A 6 5.32 -8.73 -14.23
N LEU A 7 5.16 -7.92 -15.25
CA LEU A 7 5.23 -6.46 -15.15
C LEU A 7 4.14 -5.92 -14.20
N ALA A 8 4.18 -4.64 -13.90
CA ALA A 8 3.16 -4.02 -13.08
C ALA A 8 1.76 -4.21 -13.70
N ARG A 9 0.73 -4.41 -12.87
CA ARG A 9 -0.69 -4.47 -13.29
C ARG A 9 -1.11 -5.68 -14.15
N THR A 10 -0.26 -6.69 -14.31
CA THR A 10 -0.58 -7.94 -15.01
C THR A 10 -1.53 -8.86 -14.24
N GLY A 11 -1.97 -8.49 -13.04
CA GLY A 11 -2.93 -9.28 -12.26
C GLY A 11 -2.30 -10.28 -11.27
N LYS A 12 -0.99 -10.25 -11.01
CA LYS A 12 -0.29 -11.18 -10.11
C LYS A 12 -0.97 -11.35 -8.76
N THR A 13 -1.26 -10.25 -8.07
CA THR A 13 -1.92 -10.25 -6.75
C THR A 13 -3.33 -10.85 -6.80
N VAL A 14 -4.09 -10.57 -7.87
CA VAL A 14 -5.42 -11.17 -8.05
C VAL A 14 -5.33 -12.67 -8.24
N ILE A 15 -4.34 -13.14 -9.01
CA ILE A 15 -4.07 -14.58 -9.19
C ILE A 15 -3.65 -15.20 -7.86
N ALA A 16 -2.70 -14.57 -7.14
CA ALA A 16 -2.24 -15.05 -5.83
C ALA A 16 -3.39 -15.14 -4.81
N GLN A 17 -4.26 -14.14 -4.77
CA GLN A 17 -5.44 -14.12 -3.91
C GLN A 17 -6.43 -15.23 -4.29
N THR A 18 -6.72 -15.39 -5.59
CA THR A 18 -7.61 -16.46 -6.09
C THR A 18 -7.08 -17.85 -5.73
N ILE A 19 -5.76 -18.06 -5.86
CA ILE A 19 -5.11 -19.32 -5.47
C ILE A 19 -5.21 -19.50 -3.95
N ALA A 20 -4.99 -18.44 -3.16
CA ALA A 20 -5.12 -18.47 -1.71
C ALA A 20 -6.55 -18.87 -1.29
N GLU A 21 -7.58 -18.27 -1.87
CA GLU A 21 -8.99 -18.57 -1.59
C GLU A 21 -9.34 -20.02 -1.95
N ARG A 22 -8.91 -20.50 -3.13
CA ARG A 22 -9.15 -21.90 -3.55
C ARG A 22 -8.44 -22.90 -2.66
N THR A 23 -7.14 -22.68 -2.42
CA THR A 23 -6.36 -23.60 -1.57
C THR A 23 -6.84 -23.57 -0.11
N PHE A 24 -7.39 -22.43 0.35
CA PHE A 24 -8.05 -22.34 1.65
C PHE A 24 -9.34 -23.16 1.69
N ALA A 25 -10.20 -23.04 0.67
CA ALA A 25 -11.43 -23.83 0.56
C ALA A 25 -11.16 -25.34 0.51
N ASP A 26 -10.08 -25.73 -0.16
CA ASP A 26 -9.62 -27.13 -0.25
C ASP A 26 -8.85 -27.61 1.01
N GLY A 27 -8.66 -26.74 2.00
CA GLY A 27 -7.95 -27.07 3.25
C GLY A 27 -6.41 -27.10 3.15
N HIS A 28 -5.86 -26.80 1.97
CA HIS A 28 -4.42 -26.91 1.68
C HIS A 28 -3.62 -25.61 1.91
N LEU A 29 -4.27 -24.45 2.01
CA LEU A 29 -3.55 -23.19 2.30
C LEU A 29 -3.00 -23.23 3.72
N GLY A 30 -1.67 -23.17 3.86
CA GLY A 30 -1.02 -22.99 5.16
C GLY A 30 -1.05 -21.52 5.58
N VAL A 31 -0.52 -20.69 4.72
CA VAL A 31 -0.24 -19.29 5.00
C VAL A 31 -0.26 -18.46 3.73
N SER A 32 -0.63 -17.20 3.86
CA SER A 32 -0.38 -16.19 2.84
C SER A 32 0.23 -14.92 3.47
N PHE A 33 1.23 -14.34 2.79
CA PHE A 33 1.82 -13.05 3.12
C PHE A 33 1.79 -12.15 1.88
N PHE A 34 1.06 -11.05 1.98
CA PHE A 34 0.94 -10.06 0.89
C PHE A 34 1.80 -8.86 1.23
N CYS A 35 2.97 -8.76 0.56
CA CYS A 35 3.86 -7.61 0.70
C CYS A 35 3.18 -6.33 0.23
N SER A 36 3.50 -5.20 0.84
CA SER A 36 3.00 -3.89 0.41
C SER A 36 3.90 -2.76 0.90
N ARG A 37 4.33 -1.91 -0.03
CA ARG A 37 5.13 -0.70 0.28
C ARG A 37 4.37 0.29 1.16
N ASN A 38 3.05 0.25 1.12
CA ASN A 38 2.17 1.17 1.83
C ASN A 38 2.01 0.86 3.31
N PHE A 39 2.37 -0.35 3.75
CA PHE A 39 2.26 -0.78 5.14
C PHE A 39 3.62 -1.14 5.69
N GLU A 40 3.98 -0.54 6.82
CA GLU A 40 5.30 -0.74 7.44
C GLU A 40 5.55 -2.21 7.83
N ASP A 41 4.55 -2.90 8.32
CA ASP A 41 4.59 -4.31 8.71
C ASP A 41 4.64 -5.27 7.51
N ARG A 42 4.22 -4.84 6.32
CA ARG A 42 4.22 -5.64 5.09
C ARG A 42 5.35 -5.27 4.13
N SER A 43 6.07 -4.17 4.38
CA SER A 43 7.21 -3.73 3.56
C SER A 43 8.56 -4.18 4.10
N LYS A 44 8.60 -4.80 5.29
CA LYS A 44 9.83 -5.27 5.95
C LYS A 44 10.03 -6.77 5.70
N PRO A 45 11.06 -7.18 4.92
CA PRO A 45 11.33 -8.60 4.67
C PRO A 45 11.58 -9.40 5.95
N SER A 46 12.16 -8.78 6.98
CA SER A 46 12.42 -9.41 8.29
C SER A 46 11.16 -9.91 9.02
N LEU A 47 9.97 -9.43 8.63
CA LEU A 47 8.70 -9.87 9.22
C LEU A 47 8.05 -11.03 8.47
N ILE A 48 8.50 -11.38 7.27
CA ILE A 48 7.90 -12.44 6.45
C ILE A 48 7.98 -13.78 7.18
N LEU A 49 9.18 -14.25 7.50
CA LEU A 49 9.38 -15.57 8.12
C LEU A 49 8.72 -15.70 9.51
N PRO A 50 8.87 -14.72 10.44
CA PRO A 50 8.14 -14.77 11.71
C PRO A 50 6.62 -14.78 11.56
N THR A 51 6.07 -14.03 10.61
CA THR A 51 4.63 -14.00 10.36
C THR A 51 4.12 -15.34 9.82
N ILE A 52 4.86 -15.94 8.88
CA ILE A 52 4.59 -17.28 8.35
C ILE A 52 4.59 -18.31 9.50
N ALA A 53 5.60 -18.28 10.36
CA ALA A 53 5.70 -19.20 11.49
C ALA A 53 4.52 -19.08 12.45
N VAL A 54 4.12 -17.86 12.80
CA VAL A 54 2.95 -17.62 13.69
C VAL A 54 1.65 -18.11 13.05
N GLN A 55 1.45 -17.87 11.75
CA GLN A 55 0.22 -18.34 11.07
C GLN A 55 0.19 -19.86 10.97
N LEU A 56 1.30 -20.54 10.64
CA LEU A 56 1.41 -22.00 10.67
C LEU A 56 1.12 -22.56 12.06
N ALA A 57 1.68 -21.97 13.11
CA ALA A 57 1.46 -22.39 14.50
C ALA A 57 0.01 -22.22 14.96
N ARG A 58 -0.74 -21.25 14.39
CA ARG A 58 -2.17 -21.10 14.65
C ARG A 58 -2.99 -22.18 14.00
N LYS A 59 -2.60 -22.63 12.81
CA LYS A 59 -3.34 -23.63 12.03
C LYS A 59 -2.99 -25.08 12.44
N TYR A 60 -1.71 -25.36 12.70
CA TYR A 60 -1.20 -26.72 12.91
C TYR A 60 -0.67 -26.89 14.35
N PRO A 61 -1.36 -27.70 15.21
CA PRO A 61 -0.95 -27.90 16.60
C PRO A 61 0.44 -28.54 16.77
N ASP A 62 0.80 -29.51 15.90
CA ASP A 62 2.10 -30.20 15.97
C ASP A 62 3.24 -29.23 15.63
N PHE A 63 3.07 -28.44 14.57
CA PHE A 63 4.01 -27.37 14.21
C PHE A 63 4.18 -26.37 15.38
N ARG A 64 3.07 -25.97 16.02
CA ARG A 64 3.11 -25.07 17.17
C ARG A 64 3.94 -25.64 18.32
N SER A 65 3.77 -26.92 18.62
CA SER A 65 4.47 -27.57 19.73
C SER A 65 5.99 -27.58 19.47
N SER A 66 6.42 -27.93 18.25
CA SER A 66 7.81 -27.87 17.82
C SER A 66 8.36 -26.45 17.85
N LEU A 67 7.65 -25.46 17.26
CA LEU A 67 8.05 -24.07 17.24
C LEU A 67 8.23 -23.48 18.64
N VAL A 68 7.28 -23.74 19.56
CA VAL A 68 7.37 -23.24 20.94
C VAL A 68 8.59 -23.80 21.65
N SER A 69 8.90 -25.08 21.49
CA SER A 69 10.11 -25.70 22.06
C SER A 69 11.39 -25.02 21.56
N LEU A 70 11.48 -24.73 20.26
CA LEU A 70 12.63 -24.06 19.66
C LEU A 70 12.76 -22.61 20.11
N VAL A 71 11.66 -21.86 20.20
CA VAL A 71 11.69 -20.45 20.65
C VAL A 71 12.04 -20.33 22.13
N LEU A 72 11.56 -21.24 22.98
CA LEU A 72 11.90 -21.25 24.39
C LEU A 72 13.37 -21.60 24.63
N SER A 73 13.93 -22.51 23.81
CA SER A 73 15.36 -22.85 23.88
C SER A 73 16.29 -21.74 23.33
N ASN A 74 15.82 -20.93 22.40
CA ASN A 74 16.56 -19.83 21.80
C ASN A 74 15.68 -18.58 21.55
N PRO A 75 15.45 -17.71 22.58
CA PRO A 75 14.60 -16.53 22.46
C PRO A 75 15.08 -15.50 21.41
N GLY A 76 16.37 -15.55 21.02
CA GLY A 76 16.96 -14.66 20.02
C GLY A 76 16.69 -15.05 18.57
N ILE A 77 16.07 -16.20 18.32
CA ILE A 77 15.94 -16.80 16.99
C ILE A 77 15.24 -15.89 15.97
N THR A 78 14.28 -15.06 16.39
CA THR A 78 13.55 -14.14 15.53
C THR A 78 14.37 -12.93 15.10
N ARG A 79 15.53 -12.71 15.71
CA ARG A 79 16.48 -11.61 15.41
C ARG A 79 17.75 -12.10 14.75
N GLY A 80 17.91 -13.41 14.55
CA GLY A 80 19.03 -14.03 13.87
C GLY A 80 19.09 -13.77 12.37
N ALA A 81 20.10 -14.32 11.70
CA ALA A 81 20.19 -14.29 10.25
C ALA A 81 18.97 -14.95 9.61
N LEU A 82 18.54 -14.47 8.43
CA LEU A 82 17.32 -14.98 7.76
C LEU A 82 17.40 -16.48 7.44
N PHE A 83 18.60 -16.99 7.18
CA PHE A 83 18.79 -18.43 7.01
C PHE A 83 18.45 -19.21 8.29
N ASP A 84 18.96 -18.76 9.45
CA ASP A 84 18.68 -19.38 10.74
C ASP A 84 17.19 -19.26 11.10
N GLN A 85 16.57 -18.13 10.77
CA GLN A 85 15.13 -17.94 10.94
C GLN A 85 14.34 -18.93 10.07
N MET A 86 14.67 -19.05 8.78
CA MET A 86 14.00 -20.01 7.89
C MET A 86 14.17 -21.45 8.40
N GLN A 87 15.38 -21.82 8.80
CA GLN A 87 15.69 -23.17 9.29
C GLN A 87 14.92 -23.49 10.58
N ASN A 88 14.96 -22.59 11.56
CA ASN A 88 14.46 -22.88 12.90
C ASN A 88 12.99 -22.49 13.10
N LEU A 89 12.47 -21.49 12.39
CA LEU A 89 11.06 -21.08 12.53
C LEU A 89 10.13 -21.79 11.54
N ILE A 90 10.67 -22.31 10.43
CA ILE A 90 9.86 -22.88 9.34
C ILE A 90 10.26 -24.32 9.05
N THR A 91 11.50 -24.55 8.60
CA THR A 91 11.90 -25.86 8.04
C THR A 91 11.87 -26.98 9.08
N ARG A 92 12.54 -26.82 10.22
CA ARG A 92 12.56 -27.84 11.27
C ARG A 92 11.17 -28.19 11.81
N PRO A 93 10.32 -27.19 12.22
CA PRO A 93 8.99 -27.50 12.69
C PRO A 93 8.10 -28.18 11.62
N LEU A 94 8.28 -27.86 10.32
CA LEU A 94 7.55 -28.52 9.23
C LEU A 94 8.03 -29.96 9.00
N MET A 95 9.32 -30.22 9.10
CA MET A 95 9.88 -31.57 8.99
C MET A 95 9.36 -32.49 10.12
N GLU A 96 9.34 -31.96 11.34
CA GLU A 96 8.85 -32.71 12.51
C GLU A 96 7.35 -32.96 12.49
N SER A 97 6.57 -32.11 11.81
CA SER A 97 5.10 -32.15 11.79
C SER A 97 4.51 -32.88 10.59
N ASP A 98 5.31 -33.27 9.60
CA ASP A 98 4.90 -33.97 8.36
C ASP A 98 3.71 -33.31 7.62
N ILE A 99 3.67 -31.96 7.59
CA ILE A 99 2.57 -31.16 7.05
C ILE A 99 2.71 -30.99 5.53
N SER A 100 1.62 -31.27 4.80
CA SER A 100 1.49 -30.91 3.38
C SER A 100 0.68 -29.61 3.23
N THR A 101 1.27 -28.56 2.66
CA THR A 101 0.61 -27.26 2.63
C THR A 101 1.18 -26.33 1.54
N VAL A 102 0.44 -25.24 1.26
CA VAL A 102 0.84 -24.18 0.33
C VAL A 102 1.15 -22.91 1.12
N ILE A 103 2.28 -22.28 0.82
CA ILE A 103 2.70 -20.97 1.35
C ILE A 103 2.74 -19.99 0.19
N ILE A 104 2.03 -18.87 0.33
CA ILE A 104 1.94 -17.83 -0.69
C ILE A 104 2.64 -16.57 -0.20
N ILE A 105 3.58 -16.05 -1.00
CA ILE A 105 4.24 -14.75 -0.77
C ILE A 105 3.97 -13.88 -2.00
N ASP A 106 3.07 -12.93 -1.87
CA ASP A 106 2.69 -12.03 -2.97
C ASP A 106 3.48 -10.73 -2.96
N ALA A 107 3.78 -10.21 -4.16
CA ALA A 107 4.43 -8.93 -4.40
C ALA A 107 5.76 -8.74 -3.64
N LEU A 108 6.66 -9.72 -3.73
CA LEU A 108 7.94 -9.71 -3.03
C LEU A 108 8.81 -8.48 -3.39
N ASP A 109 8.64 -7.91 -4.59
CA ASP A 109 9.27 -6.66 -5.05
C ASP A 109 8.79 -5.41 -4.27
N GLU A 110 7.72 -5.49 -3.52
CA GLU A 110 7.23 -4.36 -2.70
C GLU A 110 7.94 -4.25 -1.33
N CYS A 111 8.87 -5.13 -1.04
CA CYS A 111 9.73 -5.03 0.13
C CYS A 111 10.78 -3.92 -0.04
N LYS A 112 10.97 -3.10 1.01
CA LYS A 112 11.87 -1.92 0.96
C LYS A 112 13.36 -2.28 1.00
N ASP A 113 13.72 -3.46 1.49
CA ASP A 113 15.11 -3.91 1.65
C ASP A 113 15.43 -5.04 0.66
N GLY A 114 16.09 -4.70 -0.43
CA GLY A 114 16.43 -5.65 -1.49
C GLY A 114 17.51 -6.67 -1.08
N GLU A 115 18.41 -6.35 -0.12
CA GLU A 115 19.42 -7.30 0.36
C GLU A 115 18.76 -8.39 1.21
N LEU A 116 17.86 -8.01 2.12
CA LEU A 116 17.09 -8.97 2.91
C LEU A 116 16.15 -9.79 2.02
N THR A 117 15.57 -9.20 0.96
CA THR A 117 14.77 -9.94 -0.02
C THR A 117 15.57 -11.01 -0.73
N SER A 118 16.79 -10.69 -1.18
CA SER A 118 17.71 -11.67 -1.78
C SER A 118 18.13 -12.76 -0.78
N ALA A 119 18.31 -12.40 0.49
CA ALA A 119 18.62 -13.36 1.55
C ALA A 119 17.46 -14.35 1.82
N ILE A 120 16.20 -13.91 1.73
CA ILE A 120 15.02 -14.79 1.80
C ILE A 120 15.03 -15.80 0.65
N LEU A 121 15.24 -15.34 -0.58
CA LEU A 121 15.32 -16.24 -1.74
C LEU A 121 16.47 -17.25 -1.59
N SER A 122 17.62 -16.82 -1.09
CA SER A 122 18.77 -17.70 -0.83
C SER A 122 18.47 -18.73 0.26
N ALA A 123 17.74 -18.36 1.31
CA ALA A 123 17.31 -19.28 2.36
C ALA A 123 16.29 -20.30 1.83
N LEU A 124 15.31 -19.86 1.03
CA LEU A 124 14.35 -20.73 0.36
C LEU A 124 15.04 -21.72 -0.59
N ALA A 125 16.06 -21.27 -1.35
CA ALA A 125 16.81 -22.12 -2.25
C ALA A 125 17.45 -23.34 -1.54
N ARG A 126 17.99 -23.09 -0.36
CA ARG A 126 18.71 -24.12 0.40
C ARG A 126 17.79 -25.05 1.18
N LEU A 127 16.72 -24.51 1.74
CA LEU A 127 15.91 -25.23 2.74
C LEU A 127 14.57 -25.78 2.19
N ALA A 128 14.03 -25.21 1.09
CA ALA A 128 12.81 -25.76 0.50
C ALA A 128 12.90 -27.24 0.05
N PRO A 129 14.05 -27.74 -0.45
CA PRO A 129 14.21 -29.16 -0.77
C PRO A 129 14.06 -30.11 0.44
N GLU A 130 14.33 -29.61 1.66
CA GLU A 130 14.17 -30.40 2.90
C GLU A 130 12.68 -30.61 3.28
N ILE A 131 11.77 -29.80 2.73
CA ILE A 131 10.33 -29.84 3.00
C ILE A 131 9.50 -30.06 1.72
N PRO A 132 9.65 -31.17 1.00
CA PRO A 132 9.07 -31.39 -0.33
C PRO A 132 7.53 -31.39 -0.35
N LYS A 133 6.88 -31.64 0.78
CA LYS A 133 5.42 -31.57 0.95
C LYS A 133 4.89 -30.14 1.01
N VAL A 134 5.76 -29.14 1.18
CA VAL A 134 5.40 -27.71 1.22
C VAL A 134 5.63 -27.11 -0.16
N LYS A 135 4.58 -26.46 -0.70
CA LYS A 135 4.67 -25.76 -1.97
C LYS A 135 4.69 -24.26 -1.73
N PHE A 136 5.60 -23.56 -2.42
CA PHE A 136 5.69 -22.10 -2.37
C PHE A 136 5.17 -21.51 -3.68
N LEU A 137 4.26 -20.54 -3.58
CA LEU A 137 3.90 -19.63 -4.65
C LEU A 137 4.47 -18.25 -4.31
N ILE A 138 5.35 -17.74 -5.15
CA ILE A 138 5.92 -16.40 -4.99
C ILE A 138 5.51 -15.57 -6.19
N THR A 139 5.05 -14.34 -5.97
CA THR A 139 4.81 -13.40 -7.06
C THR A 139 5.71 -12.18 -6.92
N SER A 140 6.17 -11.64 -8.05
CA SER A 140 6.96 -10.41 -8.08
C SER A 140 7.01 -9.78 -9.47
N ARG A 141 7.50 -8.55 -9.54
CA ARG A 141 8.02 -7.98 -10.78
C ARG A 141 9.40 -8.59 -11.11
N PRO A 142 9.82 -8.53 -12.39
CA PRO A 142 11.13 -9.01 -12.81
C PRO A 142 12.27 -8.03 -12.45
N GLU A 143 12.34 -7.62 -11.17
CA GLU A 143 13.45 -6.81 -10.69
C GLU A 143 14.76 -7.62 -10.72
N THR A 144 15.87 -6.99 -11.12
CA THR A 144 17.18 -7.65 -11.33
C THR A 144 17.58 -8.53 -10.15
N ARG A 145 17.46 -8.03 -8.92
CA ARG A 145 17.83 -8.77 -7.70
C ARG A 145 16.98 -10.02 -7.47
N ILE A 146 15.70 -9.94 -7.80
CA ILE A 146 14.79 -11.08 -7.66
C ILE A 146 15.08 -12.11 -8.75
N GLN A 147 15.29 -11.66 -9.99
CA GLN A 147 15.69 -12.54 -11.10
C GLN A 147 17.00 -13.27 -10.79
N GLU A 148 18.01 -12.56 -10.27
CA GLU A 148 19.27 -13.15 -9.84
C GLU A 148 19.07 -14.19 -8.74
N GLY A 149 18.20 -13.90 -7.76
CA GLY A 149 17.81 -14.83 -6.70
C GLY A 149 17.25 -16.14 -7.27
N PHE A 150 16.29 -16.05 -8.20
CA PHE A 150 15.69 -17.24 -8.83
C PHE A 150 16.63 -17.98 -9.81
N ARG A 151 17.71 -17.34 -10.26
CA ARG A 151 18.77 -17.97 -11.07
C ARG A 151 19.81 -18.74 -10.25
N LEU A 152 19.76 -18.66 -8.92
CA LEU A 152 20.61 -19.51 -8.08
C LEU A 152 20.38 -21.00 -8.43
N PRO A 153 21.42 -21.83 -8.57
CA PRO A 153 21.28 -23.18 -9.13
C PRO A 153 20.19 -24.01 -8.49
N PHE A 154 20.09 -24.01 -7.16
CA PHE A 154 19.09 -24.79 -6.42
C PHE A 154 17.65 -24.27 -6.62
N LEU A 155 17.45 -22.94 -6.81
CA LEU A 155 16.14 -22.39 -7.10
C LEU A 155 15.75 -22.59 -8.57
N ALA A 156 16.68 -22.41 -9.49
CA ALA A 156 16.43 -22.56 -10.91
C ALA A 156 15.92 -23.97 -11.27
N GLU A 157 16.49 -25.01 -10.65
CA GLU A 157 16.05 -26.40 -10.86
C GLU A 157 14.73 -26.74 -10.15
N ALA A 158 14.44 -26.11 -9.02
CA ALA A 158 13.27 -26.41 -8.19
C ALA A 158 12.07 -25.48 -8.41
N THR A 159 12.15 -24.51 -9.35
CA THR A 159 11.14 -23.49 -9.55
C THR A 159 10.56 -23.52 -10.95
N ASP A 160 9.25 -23.73 -11.03
CA ASP A 160 8.50 -23.47 -12.24
C ASP A 160 8.24 -21.95 -12.36
N VAL A 161 8.61 -21.36 -13.48
CA VAL A 161 8.46 -19.94 -13.76
C VAL A 161 7.34 -19.71 -14.75
N PHE A 162 6.41 -18.82 -14.41
CA PHE A 162 5.38 -18.37 -15.33
C PHE A 162 5.45 -16.84 -15.51
N VAL A 163 5.61 -16.40 -16.75
CA VAL A 163 5.82 -14.99 -17.10
C VAL A 163 4.54 -14.44 -17.70
N LEU A 164 3.81 -13.64 -16.92
CA LEU A 164 2.49 -13.11 -17.31
C LEU A 164 2.51 -12.16 -18.49
N HIS A 165 3.59 -11.41 -18.68
CA HIS A 165 3.70 -10.45 -19.79
C HIS A 165 4.12 -11.10 -21.12
N GLU A 166 4.45 -12.39 -21.10
CA GLU A 166 4.70 -13.21 -22.30
C GLU A 166 3.45 -13.94 -22.79
N VAL A 167 2.34 -13.85 -22.05
CA VAL A 167 1.05 -14.43 -22.49
C VAL A 167 0.54 -13.67 -23.70
N GLU A 168 0.14 -14.42 -24.73
CA GLU A 168 -0.37 -13.84 -25.99
C GLU A 168 -1.52 -12.86 -25.72
N ARG A 169 -1.45 -11.70 -26.36
CA ARG A 169 -2.44 -10.63 -26.19
C ARG A 169 -3.88 -11.09 -26.43
N CYS A 170 -4.11 -11.91 -27.45
CA CYS A 170 -5.44 -12.43 -27.79
C CYS A 170 -6.05 -13.25 -26.65
N GLN A 171 -5.22 -13.97 -25.88
CA GLN A 171 -5.65 -14.74 -24.72
C GLN A 171 -6.01 -13.80 -23.56
N VAL A 172 -5.18 -12.83 -23.27
CA VAL A 172 -5.43 -11.82 -22.24
C VAL A 172 -6.73 -11.05 -22.54
N ASP A 173 -6.94 -10.63 -23.77
CA ASP A 173 -8.16 -9.92 -24.20
C ASP A 173 -9.40 -10.82 -24.11
N THR A 174 -9.25 -12.13 -24.35
CA THR A 174 -10.33 -13.10 -24.14
C THR A 174 -10.70 -13.22 -22.67
N ASP A 175 -9.72 -13.29 -21.79
CA ASP A 175 -9.93 -13.36 -20.36
C ASP A 175 -10.52 -12.06 -19.79
N ILE A 176 -10.08 -10.90 -20.27
CA ILE A 176 -10.66 -9.59 -19.93
C ILE A 176 -12.14 -9.53 -20.33
N ARG A 177 -12.48 -9.96 -21.54
CA ARG A 177 -13.88 -10.02 -22.00
C ARG A 177 -14.73 -10.93 -21.13
N LEU A 178 -14.22 -12.12 -20.80
CA LEU A 178 -14.91 -13.07 -19.92
C LEU A 178 -15.13 -12.46 -18.53
N PHE A 179 -14.10 -11.82 -17.97
CA PHE A 179 -14.18 -11.13 -16.68
C PHE A 179 -15.25 -10.03 -16.69
N LEU A 180 -15.22 -9.14 -17.69
CA LEU A 180 -16.20 -8.04 -17.81
C LEU A 180 -17.63 -8.59 -17.90
N ARG A 181 -17.86 -9.59 -18.80
CA ARG A 181 -19.17 -10.24 -18.94
C ARG A 181 -19.68 -10.80 -17.64
N ARG A 182 -18.84 -11.58 -16.94
CA ARG A 182 -19.23 -12.24 -15.68
C ARG A 182 -19.54 -11.21 -14.59
N LYS A 183 -18.67 -10.23 -14.41
CA LYS A 183 -18.86 -9.19 -13.38
C LYS A 183 -20.12 -8.35 -13.62
N PHE A 184 -20.40 -7.99 -14.86
CA PHE A 184 -21.64 -7.26 -15.18
C PHE A 184 -22.89 -8.14 -15.06
N LEU A 185 -22.79 -9.46 -15.29
CA LEU A 185 -23.89 -10.41 -15.05
C LEU A 185 -24.18 -10.55 -13.55
N ASP A 186 -23.16 -10.83 -12.74
CA ASP A 186 -23.29 -10.94 -11.28
C ASP A 186 -23.97 -9.71 -10.66
N LEU A 187 -23.69 -8.54 -11.22
CA LEU A 187 -24.28 -7.27 -10.78
C LEU A 187 -25.74 -7.10 -11.20
N CYS A 188 -26.12 -7.59 -12.40
CA CYS A 188 -27.50 -7.59 -12.84
C CYS A 188 -28.37 -8.50 -11.97
N ASP A 189 -27.84 -9.63 -11.53
CA ASP A 189 -28.52 -10.55 -10.65
C ASP A 189 -28.74 -9.96 -9.24
N LEU A 190 -27.75 -9.23 -8.73
CA LEU A 190 -27.83 -8.55 -7.43
C LEU A 190 -28.66 -7.23 -7.46
N ARG A 191 -28.71 -6.57 -8.61
CA ARG A 191 -29.43 -5.31 -8.81
C ARG A 191 -30.12 -5.28 -10.18
N PRO A 192 -31.38 -5.68 -10.27
CA PRO A 192 -32.13 -5.80 -11.54
C PRO A 192 -32.20 -4.52 -12.38
N LEU A 193 -31.92 -3.35 -11.79
CA LEU A 193 -31.91 -2.05 -12.47
C LEU A 193 -30.56 -1.72 -13.14
N VAL A 194 -29.54 -2.56 -12.96
CA VAL A 194 -28.25 -2.39 -13.64
C VAL A 194 -28.37 -2.91 -15.08
N VAL A 195 -28.14 -2.03 -16.03
CA VAL A 195 -28.24 -2.39 -17.46
C VAL A 195 -27.05 -3.26 -17.84
N ARG A 196 -27.36 -4.43 -18.38
CA ARG A 196 -26.40 -5.34 -18.98
C ARG A 196 -25.73 -4.64 -20.18
N PRO A 197 -24.39 -4.52 -20.21
CA PRO A 197 -23.69 -4.00 -21.38
C PRO A 197 -23.97 -4.86 -22.62
N THR A 198 -24.03 -4.24 -23.80
CA THR A 198 -24.07 -4.98 -25.05
C THR A 198 -22.71 -5.62 -25.35
N GLU A 199 -22.67 -6.62 -26.23
CA GLU A 199 -21.42 -7.24 -26.64
C GLU A 199 -20.46 -6.22 -27.28
N GLU A 200 -20.98 -5.26 -28.03
CA GLU A 200 -20.22 -4.15 -28.61
C GLU A 200 -19.58 -3.26 -27.54
N GLN A 201 -20.32 -2.99 -26.46
CA GLN A 201 -19.81 -2.21 -25.33
C GLN A 201 -18.73 -2.98 -24.57
N VAL A 202 -18.91 -4.29 -24.36
CA VAL A 202 -17.89 -5.15 -23.74
C VAL A 202 -16.63 -5.20 -24.61
N TYR A 203 -16.80 -5.33 -25.92
CA TYR A 203 -15.69 -5.29 -26.87
C TYR A 203 -14.93 -3.95 -26.79
N ALA A 204 -15.64 -2.83 -26.84
CA ALA A 204 -15.04 -1.50 -26.75
C ALA A 204 -14.30 -1.27 -25.42
N LEU A 205 -14.80 -1.83 -24.30
CA LEU A 205 -14.10 -1.78 -23.02
C LEU A 205 -12.84 -2.65 -23.02
N CYS A 206 -12.88 -3.81 -23.69
CA CYS A 206 -11.71 -4.68 -23.83
C CYS A 206 -10.61 -4.03 -24.67
N GLU A 207 -10.95 -3.39 -25.79
CA GLU A 207 -10.01 -2.61 -26.60
C GLU A 207 -9.35 -1.51 -25.78
N ARG A 208 -10.14 -0.80 -24.97
CA ARG A 208 -9.63 0.24 -24.06
C ARG A 208 -8.75 -0.32 -22.94
N ALA A 209 -9.02 -1.54 -22.49
CA ALA A 209 -8.20 -2.20 -21.48
C ALA A 209 -6.78 -2.47 -21.97
N ALA A 210 -6.60 -2.57 -23.31
CA ALA A 210 -5.29 -2.74 -23.93
C ALA A 210 -4.45 -3.85 -23.24
N GLY A 211 -5.08 -5.00 -22.80
CA GLY A 211 -4.46 -6.11 -22.07
C GLY A 211 -4.24 -5.85 -20.59
N LEU A 212 -4.64 -4.70 -20.07
CA LEU A 212 -4.49 -4.38 -18.65
C LEU A 212 -5.76 -4.82 -17.89
N PHE A 213 -5.69 -5.92 -17.16
CA PHE A 213 -6.77 -6.37 -16.28
C PHE A 213 -7.20 -5.31 -15.27
N VAL A 214 -6.26 -4.50 -14.82
CA VAL A 214 -6.52 -3.42 -13.89
C VAL A 214 -7.52 -2.40 -14.44
N TYR A 215 -7.50 -2.11 -15.76
CA TYR A 215 -8.49 -1.25 -16.39
C TYR A 215 -9.88 -1.88 -16.38
N ALA A 216 -9.98 -3.17 -16.63
CA ALA A 216 -11.25 -3.89 -16.58
C ALA A 216 -11.87 -3.87 -15.18
N VAL A 217 -11.06 -4.12 -14.14
CA VAL A 217 -11.50 -4.02 -12.73
C VAL A 217 -11.96 -2.60 -12.42
N ALA A 218 -11.14 -1.59 -12.76
CA ALA A 218 -11.45 -0.18 -12.54
C ALA A 218 -12.75 0.25 -13.22
N THR A 219 -12.98 -0.24 -14.44
CA THR A 219 -14.19 0.02 -15.21
C THR A 219 -15.43 -0.55 -14.51
N VAL A 220 -15.37 -1.80 -14.03
CA VAL A 220 -16.46 -2.41 -13.28
C VAL A 220 -16.76 -1.59 -12.02
N GLU A 221 -15.74 -1.29 -11.22
CA GLU A 221 -15.88 -0.48 -10.00
C GLU A 221 -16.46 0.92 -10.30
N PHE A 222 -16.01 1.56 -11.37
CA PHE A 222 -16.53 2.86 -11.78
C PHE A 222 -18.01 2.78 -12.16
N VAL A 223 -18.38 1.83 -13.01
CA VAL A 223 -19.76 1.70 -13.49
C VAL A 223 -20.72 1.36 -12.34
N THR A 224 -20.31 0.50 -11.42
CA THR A 224 -21.17 -0.05 -10.37
C THR A 224 -21.12 0.71 -9.06
N GLY A 225 -20.03 1.38 -8.83
CA GLY A 225 -19.66 1.98 -7.55
C GLY A 225 -20.30 3.31 -7.19
N GLY A 226 -21.00 4.02 -8.06
CA GLY A 226 -21.46 5.38 -7.81
C GLY A 226 -22.92 5.52 -7.41
N ILE A 227 -23.27 6.73 -6.95
CA ILE A 227 -24.66 7.14 -6.66
C ILE A 227 -25.43 7.36 -7.99
N SER A 228 -24.73 7.72 -9.06
CA SER A 228 -25.35 7.98 -10.37
C SER A 228 -25.64 6.68 -11.13
N ASN A 229 -26.59 6.76 -12.09
CA ASN A 229 -27.04 5.63 -12.88
C ASN A 229 -25.88 4.92 -13.60
N PRO A 230 -25.69 3.59 -13.40
CA PRO A 230 -24.61 2.80 -14.03
C PRO A 230 -24.55 2.93 -15.55
N ARG A 231 -25.71 3.02 -16.23
CA ARG A 231 -25.77 3.19 -17.70
C ARG A 231 -25.16 4.52 -18.13
N LYS A 232 -25.41 5.60 -17.39
CA LYS A 232 -24.82 6.91 -17.69
C LYS A 232 -23.31 6.86 -17.55
N ARG A 233 -22.81 6.16 -16.51
CA ARG A 233 -21.36 6.01 -16.26
C ARG A 233 -20.68 5.16 -17.34
N LEU A 234 -21.29 4.06 -17.75
CA LEU A 234 -20.79 3.25 -18.85
C LEU A 234 -20.71 4.07 -20.14
N ASN A 235 -21.78 4.76 -20.52
CA ASN A 235 -21.80 5.61 -21.71
C ASN A 235 -20.77 6.74 -21.60
N PHE A 236 -20.61 7.34 -20.42
CA PHE A 236 -19.60 8.38 -20.19
C PHE A 236 -18.19 7.83 -20.44
N LEU A 237 -17.83 6.66 -19.92
CA LEU A 237 -16.53 6.03 -20.18
C LEU A 237 -16.34 5.77 -21.68
N LEU A 238 -17.34 5.22 -22.35
CA LEU A 238 -17.27 4.89 -23.78
C LEU A 238 -17.17 6.12 -24.70
N GLN A 239 -17.66 7.28 -24.25
CA GLN A 239 -17.58 8.55 -24.97
C GLN A 239 -16.33 9.36 -24.64
N SER A 240 -15.68 9.08 -23.52
CA SER A 240 -14.46 9.80 -23.09
C SER A 240 -13.34 9.61 -24.11
N PRO A 241 -12.50 10.65 -24.34
CA PRO A 241 -11.33 10.52 -25.22
C PRO A 241 -10.44 9.38 -24.74
N TRP A 242 -10.05 8.54 -25.66
CA TRP A 242 -9.17 7.39 -25.42
C TRP A 242 -8.02 7.41 -26.41
N THR A 243 -6.79 7.43 -25.90
CA THR A 243 -5.60 7.27 -26.74
C THR A 243 -5.28 5.79 -26.84
N ILE A 244 -5.29 5.25 -28.05
CA ILE A 244 -4.90 3.86 -28.31
C ILE A 244 -3.38 3.77 -28.07
N ILE A 245 -2.97 2.93 -27.13
CA ILE A 245 -1.56 2.60 -26.93
C ILE A 245 -1.15 1.66 -28.06
N HIS A 246 -0.29 2.14 -28.95
CA HIS A 246 0.22 1.34 -30.05
C HIS A 246 1.25 0.31 -29.58
N GLU A 247 1.20 -0.90 -30.13
CA GLU A 247 2.18 -1.95 -29.92
C GLU A 247 3.58 -1.44 -30.31
N GLY A 248 4.52 -1.46 -29.37
CA GLY A 248 5.93 -1.11 -29.61
C GLY A 248 6.56 -0.09 -28.64
N GLN A 249 5.79 0.54 -27.74
CA GLN A 249 6.29 1.51 -26.74
C GLN A 249 6.11 1.00 -25.30
N ALA A 250 6.39 -0.28 -25.06
CA ALA A 250 5.86 -1.06 -23.95
C ALA A 250 6.27 -0.61 -22.52
N GLU A 251 7.42 0.01 -22.29
CA GLU A 251 7.89 0.26 -20.91
C GLU A 251 7.56 1.66 -20.37
N ALA A 252 7.56 2.70 -21.21
CA ALA A 252 7.18 4.05 -20.77
C ALA A 252 5.65 4.23 -20.68
N ASP A 253 4.89 3.50 -21.51
CA ASP A 253 3.44 3.62 -21.62
C ASP A 253 2.65 2.90 -20.51
N GLU A 254 3.23 1.90 -19.84
CA GLU A 254 2.52 1.18 -18.77
C GLU A 254 2.18 2.07 -17.57
N GLN A 255 2.99 3.07 -17.25
CA GLN A 255 2.73 3.97 -16.13
C GLN A 255 1.63 4.98 -16.46
N THR A 256 1.44 5.32 -17.74
CA THR A 256 0.50 6.33 -18.22
C THR A 256 -0.79 5.74 -18.81
N ALA A 257 -0.82 4.45 -19.06
CA ALA A 257 -1.94 3.75 -19.68
C ALA A 257 -3.31 3.95 -18.99
N LEU A 258 -3.34 4.22 -17.69
CA LEU A 258 -4.57 4.51 -16.94
C LEU A 258 -4.89 6.01 -16.81
N ASP A 259 -4.04 6.89 -17.29
CA ASP A 259 -4.23 8.33 -17.14
C ASP A 259 -5.56 8.84 -17.72
N PRO A 260 -5.98 8.40 -18.94
CA PRO A 260 -7.28 8.77 -19.47
C PRO A 260 -8.45 8.28 -18.61
N PHE A 261 -8.31 7.10 -17.99
CA PHE A 261 -9.30 6.58 -17.06
C PHE A 261 -9.37 7.45 -15.80
N TYR A 262 -8.23 7.80 -15.20
CA TYR A 262 -8.19 8.67 -14.02
C TYR A 262 -8.78 10.04 -14.29
N ALA A 263 -8.41 10.66 -15.41
CA ALA A 263 -8.97 11.94 -15.84
C ALA A 263 -10.50 11.85 -16.02
N SER A 264 -10.99 10.78 -16.64
CA SER A 264 -12.42 10.55 -16.85
C SER A 264 -13.18 10.37 -15.52
N VAL A 265 -12.61 9.60 -14.57
CA VAL A 265 -13.23 9.40 -13.26
C VAL A 265 -13.28 10.71 -12.46
N LEU A 266 -12.19 11.48 -12.43
CA LEU A 266 -12.15 12.78 -11.75
C LEU A 266 -13.14 13.76 -12.39
N GLN A 267 -13.24 13.78 -13.71
CA GLN A 267 -14.20 14.60 -14.43
C GLN A 267 -15.64 14.19 -14.13
N ALA A 268 -15.93 12.87 -14.08
CA ALA A 268 -17.26 12.37 -13.72
C ALA A 268 -17.63 12.66 -12.26
N ALA A 269 -16.66 12.58 -11.37
CA ALA A 269 -16.87 12.80 -9.93
C ALA A 269 -17.06 14.28 -9.58
N PHE A 270 -16.32 15.18 -10.24
CA PHE A 270 -16.21 16.59 -9.85
C PHE A 270 -16.43 17.59 -10.99
N GLY A 271 -16.80 17.12 -12.20
CA GLY A 271 -16.93 17.93 -13.42
C GLY A 271 -18.14 18.87 -13.47
N GLY A 272 -18.98 18.88 -12.45
CA GLY A 272 -20.24 19.65 -12.41
C GLY A 272 -20.14 21.18 -12.35
N GLY A 273 -18.96 21.76 -12.59
CA GLY A 273 -18.68 23.19 -12.57
C GLY A 273 -17.51 23.52 -11.63
N HIS A 274 -16.94 24.73 -11.80
CA HIS A 274 -15.93 25.25 -10.88
C HIS A 274 -16.61 25.69 -9.59
N ASP A 275 -16.17 25.14 -8.46
CA ASP A 275 -16.63 25.49 -7.12
C ASP A 275 -15.45 26.05 -6.33
N PRO A 276 -15.36 27.41 -6.18
CA PRO A 276 -14.22 28.06 -5.53
C PRO A 276 -13.98 27.60 -4.10
N ASP A 277 -15.02 27.16 -3.40
CA ASP A 277 -14.94 26.74 -2.00
C ASP A 277 -14.57 25.25 -1.86
N ASN A 278 -15.09 24.39 -2.73
CA ASN A 278 -14.86 22.94 -2.68
C ASN A 278 -13.63 22.48 -3.46
N ASP A 279 -13.28 23.12 -4.58
CA ASP A 279 -12.12 22.71 -5.37
C ASP A 279 -10.79 22.68 -4.58
N PRO A 280 -10.48 23.67 -3.71
CA PRO A 280 -9.31 23.61 -2.84
C PRO A 280 -9.36 22.46 -1.83
N LYS A 281 -10.54 22.18 -1.25
CA LYS A 281 -10.72 21.07 -0.30
C LYS A 281 -10.53 19.72 -0.97
N ILE A 282 -11.12 19.54 -2.16
CA ILE A 282 -10.93 18.31 -2.97
C ILE A 282 -9.44 18.08 -3.25
N ARG A 283 -8.70 19.12 -3.70
CA ARG A 283 -7.27 19.02 -3.94
C ARG A 283 -6.49 18.69 -2.67
N SER A 284 -6.84 19.29 -1.54
CA SER A 284 -6.18 19.01 -0.25
C SER A 284 -6.37 17.56 0.16
N VAL A 285 -7.58 17.00 -0.01
CA VAL A 285 -7.87 15.60 0.28
C VAL A 285 -7.12 14.67 -0.67
N LEU A 286 -7.17 14.93 -1.99
CA LEU A 286 -6.42 14.16 -2.99
C LEU A 286 -4.91 14.26 -2.75
N GLY A 287 -4.42 15.45 -2.36
CA GLY A 287 -3.02 15.69 -2.01
C GLY A 287 -2.59 14.92 -0.77
N ALA A 288 -3.40 14.91 0.28
CA ALA A 288 -3.12 14.11 1.46
C ALA A 288 -3.04 12.61 1.11
N MET A 289 -4.00 12.10 0.33
CA MET A 289 -4.01 10.70 -0.08
C MET A 289 -2.82 10.30 -0.94
N ALA A 290 -2.32 11.21 -1.78
CA ALA A 290 -1.18 10.95 -2.66
C ALA A 290 0.19 11.03 -1.96
N LEU A 291 0.30 11.86 -0.90
CA LEU A 291 1.59 12.30 -0.35
C LEU A 291 1.86 11.86 1.09
N VAL A 292 0.88 11.24 1.78
CA VAL A 292 1.14 10.69 3.13
C VAL A 292 2.13 9.54 3.07
N ALA A 293 2.97 9.42 4.10
CA ALA A 293 4.00 8.39 4.20
C ALA A 293 3.41 6.96 4.31
N TYR A 294 2.20 6.84 4.84
CA TYR A 294 1.41 5.62 4.87
C TYR A 294 -0.09 5.95 4.95
N PRO A 295 -0.97 5.04 4.51
CA PRO A 295 -2.40 5.30 4.41
C PRO A 295 -3.03 5.72 5.74
N LEU A 296 -3.87 6.75 5.68
CA LEU A 296 -4.60 7.30 6.82
C LEU A 296 -6.11 7.08 6.67
N SER A 297 -6.80 7.09 7.80
CA SER A 297 -8.27 7.08 7.81
C SER A 297 -8.85 8.45 7.42
N PRO A 298 -10.10 8.50 6.92
CA PRO A 298 -10.80 9.76 6.66
C PRO A 298 -10.76 10.72 7.86
N CYS A 299 -11.02 10.21 9.05
CA CYS A 299 -10.97 10.98 10.29
C CYS A 299 -9.57 11.57 10.55
N SER A 300 -8.50 10.79 10.31
CA SER A 300 -7.13 11.28 10.48
C SER A 300 -6.77 12.35 9.46
N ILE A 301 -7.20 12.21 8.20
CA ILE A 301 -7.00 13.22 7.15
C ILE A 301 -7.74 14.51 7.52
N ALA A 302 -9.00 14.43 7.93
CA ALA A 302 -9.79 15.59 8.36
C ALA A 302 -9.10 16.37 9.48
N ILE A 303 -8.62 15.67 10.50
CA ILE A 303 -7.88 16.29 11.63
C ILE A 303 -6.59 16.97 11.18
N LEU A 304 -5.80 16.33 10.30
CA LEU A 304 -4.53 16.88 9.81
C LEU A 304 -4.73 18.10 8.92
N LEU A 305 -5.77 18.07 8.08
CA LEU A 305 -6.05 19.18 7.17
C LEU A 305 -6.89 20.30 7.80
N GLY A 306 -7.43 20.08 9.02
CA GLY A 306 -8.36 21.01 9.66
C GLY A 306 -9.69 21.15 8.90
N LEU A 307 -10.16 20.07 8.28
CA LEU A 307 -11.40 19.99 7.52
C LEU A 307 -12.49 19.27 8.33
N ASP A 308 -13.74 19.52 7.97
CA ASP A 308 -14.84 18.70 8.46
C ASP A 308 -14.77 17.29 7.83
N ILE A 309 -15.28 16.29 8.54
CA ILE A 309 -15.26 14.91 8.06
C ILE A 309 -16.00 14.76 6.72
N ASP A 310 -17.08 15.51 6.51
CA ASP A 310 -17.87 15.48 5.29
C ASP A 310 -17.07 16.02 4.09
N ASP A 311 -16.20 17.01 4.30
CA ASP A 311 -15.29 17.54 3.27
C ASP A 311 -14.29 16.47 2.78
N VAL A 312 -14.00 15.45 3.59
CA VAL A 312 -13.15 14.31 3.21
C VAL A 312 -13.99 13.20 2.58
N PHE A 313 -15.16 12.90 3.14
CA PHE A 313 -16.02 11.82 2.65
C PHE A 313 -16.64 12.10 1.29
N HIS A 314 -17.01 13.34 1.01
CA HIS A 314 -17.61 13.69 -0.26
C HIS A 314 -16.69 13.39 -1.46
N PRO A 315 -15.41 13.84 -1.50
CA PRO A 315 -14.48 13.47 -2.55
C PRO A 315 -14.27 11.94 -2.66
N LEU A 316 -14.13 11.24 -1.53
CA LEU A 316 -13.97 9.80 -1.52
C LEU A 316 -15.18 9.06 -2.09
N SER A 317 -16.37 9.49 -1.72
CA SER A 317 -17.62 8.86 -2.20
C SER A 317 -17.85 9.12 -3.69
N SER A 318 -17.43 10.27 -4.19
CA SER A 318 -17.57 10.65 -5.60
C SER A 318 -16.55 9.94 -6.49
N ALA A 319 -15.32 9.75 -6.01
CA ALA A 319 -14.21 9.10 -6.74
C ALA A 319 -13.90 7.67 -6.22
N ARG A 320 -14.89 6.96 -5.69
CA ARG A 320 -14.73 5.65 -5.02
C ARG A 320 -14.12 4.56 -5.90
N SER A 321 -14.13 4.69 -7.20
CA SER A 321 -13.44 3.77 -8.12
C SER A 321 -11.92 3.96 -8.16
N LEU A 322 -11.40 5.01 -7.54
CA LEU A 322 -9.96 5.25 -7.41
C LEU A 322 -9.42 4.81 -6.05
N PHE A 323 -10.29 4.56 -5.07
CA PHE A 323 -9.90 4.30 -3.68
C PHE A 323 -10.68 3.14 -3.07
N VAL A 324 -9.97 2.29 -2.34
CA VAL A 324 -10.59 1.31 -1.45
C VAL A 324 -11.20 2.08 -0.29
N ARG A 325 -12.53 2.08 -0.24
CA ARG A 325 -13.24 2.72 0.86
C ARG A 325 -13.15 1.81 2.09
N PRO A 326 -12.71 2.32 3.24
CA PRO A 326 -12.81 1.57 4.48
C PRO A 326 -14.27 1.36 4.87
N GLU A 327 -14.56 0.28 5.59
CA GLU A 327 -15.91 -0.02 6.09
C GLU A 327 -16.40 1.04 7.07
N ASP A 328 -15.49 1.67 7.80
CA ASP A 328 -15.76 2.75 8.74
C ASP A 328 -14.83 3.97 8.54
N ILE A 329 -15.10 5.05 9.29
CA ILE A 329 -14.32 6.31 9.22
C ILE A 329 -12.91 6.19 9.82
N HIS A 330 -12.60 5.09 10.48
CA HIS A 330 -11.32 4.84 11.14
C HIS A 330 -10.39 3.93 10.35
N GLY A 331 -10.92 3.20 9.36
CA GLY A 331 -10.11 2.37 8.47
C GLY A 331 -9.26 3.20 7.50
N PRO A 332 -8.07 2.70 7.07
CA PRO A 332 -7.20 3.42 6.15
C PRO A 332 -7.81 3.50 4.74
N ILE A 333 -7.59 4.64 4.08
CA ILE A 333 -7.93 4.82 2.66
C ILE A 333 -6.74 4.38 1.84
N LEU A 334 -6.97 3.49 0.88
CA LEU A 334 -5.95 3.00 -0.02
C LEU A 334 -6.29 3.41 -1.46
N PRO A 335 -5.33 3.92 -2.25
CA PRO A 335 -5.56 4.01 -3.68
C PRO A 335 -5.68 2.59 -4.24
N PHE A 336 -6.67 2.33 -5.10
CA PHE A 336 -6.77 1.07 -5.83
C PHE A 336 -5.52 0.83 -6.71
N TYR A 337 -4.93 1.95 -7.18
CA TYR A 337 -3.84 1.92 -8.14
C TYR A 337 -2.72 2.85 -7.68
N GLN A 338 -1.52 2.32 -7.49
CA GLN A 338 -0.34 3.14 -7.15
C GLN A 338 -0.02 4.20 -8.21
N SER A 339 -0.31 3.91 -9.47
CA SER A 339 -0.10 4.87 -10.58
C SER A 339 -0.99 6.10 -10.50
N PHE A 340 -2.10 6.03 -9.77
CA PHE A 340 -2.95 7.20 -9.55
C PHE A 340 -2.22 8.30 -8.78
N THR A 341 -1.43 7.92 -7.78
CA THR A 341 -0.63 8.89 -7.02
C THR A 341 0.41 9.58 -7.89
N GLY A 342 1.08 8.83 -8.77
CA GLY A 342 1.99 9.41 -9.78
C GLY A 342 1.29 10.29 -10.80
N PHE A 343 0.11 9.90 -11.28
CA PHE A 343 -0.70 10.69 -12.21
C PHE A 343 -1.10 12.03 -11.63
N ILE A 344 -1.66 12.04 -10.40
CA ILE A 344 -2.28 13.24 -9.83
C ILE A 344 -1.27 14.34 -9.48
N VAL A 345 0.01 13.96 -9.23
CA VAL A 345 1.09 14.90 -8.88
C VAL A 345 1.93 15.36 -10.06
N ASP A 346 1.80 14.72 -11.20
CA ASP A 346 2.57 15.03 -12.41
C ASP A 346 1.77 16.03 -13.28
N PRO A 347 2.29 17.25 -13.54
CA PRO A 347 1.57 18.26 -14.30
C PRO A 347 1.41 17.92 -15.78
N ASP A 348 2.29 17.09 -16.35
CA ASP A 348 2.23 16.68 -17.75
C ASP A 348 1.17 15.57 -17.95
N ARG A 349 0.92 14.78 -16.93
CA ARG A 349 -0.08 13.70 -16.91
C ARG A 349 -1.45 14.20 -16.45
N CYS A 350 -1.52 14.90 -15.31
CA CYS A 350 -2.74 15.53 -14.79
C CYS A 350 -2.84 16.98 -15.25
N THR A 351 -3.17 17.20 -16.52
CA THR A 351 -3.23 18.51 -17.15
C THR A 351 -4.37 19.41 -16.63
N ASN A 352 -5.38 18.80 -16.01
CA ASN A 352 -6.48 19.57 -15.41
C ASN A 352 -6.04 20.19 -14.07
N LYS A 353 -5.75 21.49 -14.08
CA LYS A 353 -5.33 22.28 -12.91
C LYS A 353 -6.28 22.19 -11.71
N ARG A 354 -7.52 21.82 -11.95
CA ARG A 354 -8.54 21.64 -10.90
C ARG A 354 -8.26 20.45 -10.01
N PHE A 355 -7.64 19.40 -10.56
CA PHE A 355 -7.34 18.14 -9.85
C PHE A 355 -5.87 17.94 -9.58
N HIS A 356 -5.00 18.59 -10.34
CA HIS A 356 -3.56 18.48 -10.17
C HIS A 356 -3.13 18.86 -8.75
N VAL A 357 -2.39 17.95 -8.11
CA VAL A 357 -1.84 18.09 -6.77
C VAL A 357 -0.38 18.57 -6.89
N SER A 358 -0.09 19.78 -6.47
CA SER A 358 1.28 20.25 -6.36
C SER A 358 1.96 19.63 -5.13
N PRO A 359 3.00 18.80 -5.26
CA PRO A 359 3.67 18.19 -4.11
C PRO A 359 4.15 19.24 -3.12
N LEU A 360 4.71 20.33 -3.63
CA LEU A 360 5.23 21.43 -2.80
C LEU A 360 4.18 22.01 -1.86
N ILE A 361 3.03 22.38 -2.40
CA ILE A 361 1.94 23.02 -1.63
C ILE A 361 1.36 22.04 -0.61
N HIS A 362 1.12 20.81 -1.02
CA HIS A 362 0.41 19.84 -0.18
C HIS A 362 1.33 19.20 0.87
N HIS A 363 2.63 19.01 0.59
CA HIS A 363 3.59 18.65 1.64
C HIS A 363 3.67 19.74 2.70
N LEU A 364 3.72 21.04 2.31
CA LEU A 364 3.71 22.13 3.26
C LEU A 364 2.42 22.14 4.10
N GLN A 365 1.29 21.91 3.48
CA GLN A 365 -0.01 21.80 4.19
C GLN A 365 0.01 20.65 5.23
N LEU A 366 0.49 19.48 4.85
CA LEU A 366 0.61 18.33 5.75
C LEU A 366 1.63 18.58 6.88
N LEU A 367 2.78 19.18 6.58
CA LEU A 367 3.78 19.59 7.57
C LEU A 367 3.17 20.50 8.63
N MET A 368 2.51 21.58 8.18
CA MET A 368 1.90 22.54 9.09
C MET A 368 0.76 21.92 9.91
N GLY A 369 -0.05 21.05 9.30
CA GLY A 369 -1.09 20.31 9.99
C GLY A 369 -0.54 19.37 11.07
N CYS A 370 0.54 18.65 10.79
CA CYS A 370 1.23 17.80 11.77
C CYS A 370 1.79 18.62 12.95
N LEU A 371 2.52 19.70 12.66
CA LEU A 371 3.14 20.55 13.69
C LEU A 371 2.08 21.24 14.57
N ASP A 372 0.99 21.70 13.96
CA ASP A 372 -0.12 22.32 14.69
C ASP A 372 -0.84 21.30 15.59
N LEU A 373 -1.14 20.10 15.07
CA LEU A 373 -1.76 19.02 15.84
C LEU A 373 -0.88 18.62 17.02
N MET A 374 0.42 18.42 16.80
CA MET A 374 1.38 18.13 17.87
C MET A 374 1.47 19.28 18.89
N GLY A 375 1.50 20.53 18.41
CA GLY A 375 1.52 21.72 19.27
C GLY A 375 0.32 21.79 20.21
N ARG A 376 -0.86 21.46 19.72
CA ARG A 376 -2.12 21.50 20.51
C ARG A 376 -2.29 20.29 21.42
N ARG A 377 -1.91 19.09 20.99
CA ARG A 377 -2.29 17.84 21.66
C ARG A 377 -1.20 17.24 22.57
N LEU A 378 0.09 17.42 22.23
CA LEU A 378 1.17 16.82 23.02
C LEU A 378 1.24 17.42 24.44
N LYS A 379 1.28 16.54 25.40
CA LYS A 379 1.44 16.84 26.83
C LYS A 379 2.15 15.69 27.54
N LYS A 380 2.66 15.93 28.76
CA LYS A 380 3.31 14.93 29.59
C LYS A 380 2.36 13.76 29.87
N ASN A 381 2.89 12.55 29.80
CA ASN A 381 2.26 11.29 30.19
C ASN A 381 0.87 11.08 29.58
N MET A 382 0.78 11.16 28.24
CA MET A 382 -0.50 11.02 27.54
C MET A 382 -1.17 9.67 27.79
N CYS A 383 -0.38 8.60 27.93
CA CYS A 383 -0.88 7.25 28.19
C CYS A 383 -1.14 6.95 29.67
N ARG A 384 -0.91 7.93 30.58
CA ARG A 384 -1.10 7.78 32.03
C ARG A 384 -0.30 6.60 32.60
N LEU A 385 0.94 6.43 32.15
CA LEU A 385 1.81 5.37 32.61
C LEU A 385 2.33 5.68 34.03
N PRO A 386 2.57 4.66 34.86
CA PRO A 386 3.20 4.85 36.14
C PRO A 386 4.66 5.33 35.99
N ASP A 387 5.09 6.22 36.89
CA ASP A 387 6.45 6.75 36.87
C ASP A 387 7.48 5.62 37.15
N GLY A 388 8.61 5.64 36.44
CA GLY A 388 9.73 4.73 36.71
C GLY A 388 9.57 3.30 36.16
N VAL A 389 8.50 3.01 35.42
CA VAL A 389 8.28 1.69 34.80
C VAL A 389 8.73 1.72 33.34
N ALA A 390 9.51 0.71 32.92
CA ALA A 390 9.89 0.60 31.52
C ALA A 390 8.68 0.22 30.64
N ASN A 391 8.63 0.72 29.41
CA ASN A 391 7.53 0.43 28.49
C ASN A 391 7.32 -1.08 28.23
N SER A 392 8.40 -1.87 28.31
CA SER A 392 8.36 -3.34 28.21
C SER A 392 7.55 -4.01 29.32
N ASP A 393 7.49 -3.37 30.48
CA ASP A 393 6.91 -3.94 31.71
C ASP A 393 5.46 -3.48 31.91
N VAL A 394 4.98 -2.57 31.04
CA VAL A 394 3.59 -2.08 31.10
C VAL A 394 2.65 -3.07 30.42
N SER A 395 1.85 -3.75 31.24
CA SER A 395 0.80 -4.64 30.72
C SER A 395 -0.26 -3.84 29.94
N GLY A 396 -0.55 -4.26 28.70
CA GLY A 396 -1.59 -3.64 27.89
C GLY A 396 -1.21 -2.26 27.31
N LEU A 397 0.09 -1.91 27.24
CA LEU A 397 0.57 -0.63 26.68
C LEU A 397 -0.04 -0.33 25.31
N ARG A 398 -0.14 -1.32 24.42
CA ARG A 398 -0.72 -1.13 23.09
C ARG A 398 -2.16 -0.62 23.15
N GLY A 399 -3.00 -1.19 23.99
CA GLY A 399 -4.38 -0.73 24.16
C GLY A 399 -4.47 0.68 24.74
N GLN A 400 -3.54 1.03 25.67
CA GLN A 400 -3.47 2.40 26.21
C GLN A 400 -3.08 3.40 25.12
N VAL A 401 -2.10 3.05 24.27
CA VAL A 401 -1.70 3.88 23.13
C VAL A 401 -2.87 4.08 22.18
N GLU A 402 -3.58 3.03 21.79
CA GLU A 402 -4.74 3.10 20.90
C GLU A 402 -5.87 3.96 21.47
N TRP A 403 -6.05 3.95 22.79
CA TRP A 403 -7.08 4.73 23.48
C TRP A 403 -6.73 6.21 23.64
N PHE A 404 -5.48 6.52 24.02
CA PHE A 404 -5.09 7.88 24.41
C PHE A 404 -4.45 8.69 23.28
N ILE A 405 -3.86 8.04 22.28
CA ILE A 405 -3.14 8.71 21.18
C ILE A 405 -3.85 8.46 19.87
N HIS A 406 -4.64 9.44 19.44
CA HIS A 406 -5.38 9.34 18.17
C HIS A 406 -4.45 9.02 16.98
N PRO A 407 -4.84 8.17 16.00
CA PRO A 407 -4.00 7.79 14.84
C PRO A 407 -3.41 8.98 14.07
N ALA A 408 -4.16 10.09 13.93
CA ALA A 408 -3.63 11.31 13.32
C ALA A 408 -2.42 11.88 14.08
N LEU A 409 -2.45 11.84 15.42
CA LEU A 409 -1.32 12.30 16.23
C LEU A 409 -0.16 11.32 16.18
N GLN A 410 -0.43 10.01 16.15
CA GLN A 410 0.62 8.99 15.92
C GLN A 410 1.32 9.24 14.59
N TYR A 411 0.56 9.51 13.51
CA TYR A 411 1.11 9.87 12.21
C TYR A 411 1.95 11.13 12.29
N ALA A 412 1.41 12.20 12.87
CA ALA A 412 2.12 13.45 13.01
C ALA A 412 3.46 13.27 13.74
N CYS A 413 3.47 12.53 14.87
CA CYS A 413 4.71 12.26 15.60
C CYS A 413 5.75 11.46 14.81
N LYS A 414 5.32 10.48 14.01
CA LYS A 414 6.23 9.59 13.27
C LYS A 414 6.73 10.19 11.96
N SER A 415 5.90 10.99 11.27
CA SER A 415 6.09 11.26 9.83
C SER A 415 6.10 12.74 9.44
N TRP A 416 5.98 13.70 10.35
CA TRP A 416 5.96 15.12 9.97
C TRP A 416 7.18 15.55 9.15
N HIS A 417 8.35 14.99 9.45
CA HIS A 417 9.62 15.32 8.78
C HIS A 417 9.66 14.88 7.32
N THR A 418 8.90 13.83 6.94
CA THR A 418 8.82 13.39 5.54
C THR A 418 8.13 14.40 4.64
N HIS A 419 7.46 15.39 5.23
CA HIS A 419 6.83 16.50 4.53
C HIS A 419 7.69 17.76 4.48
N LEU A 420 8.92 17.70 4.98
CA LEU A 420 9.87 18.79 4.90
C LEU A 420 10.52 18.77 3.50
N VAL A 421 9.92 19.50 2.55
CA VAL A 421 10.35 19.54 1.14
C VAL A 421 11.57 20.44 0.97
N ASP A 422 12.41 20.17 -0.04
CA ASP A 422 13.62 20.93 -0.36
C ASP A 422 13.32 22.44 -0.49
N ARG A 423 14.07 23.24 0.25
CA ARG A 423 13.91 24.70 0.34
C ARG A 423 14.16 25.45 -0.95
N ARG A 424 14.91 24.91 -1.90
CA ARG A 424 15.15 25.55 -3.19
C ARG A 424 13.86 25.92 -3.92
N THR A 425 12.78 25.24 -3.55
CA THR A 425 11.43 25.43 -4.10
C THR A 425 10.47 26.23 -3.18
N THR A 426 10.86 26.52 -1.91
CA THR A 426 9.96 27.13 -0.88
C THR A 426 10.49 28.44 -0.28
N SER A 427 11.24 29.25 -1.02
CA SER A 427 11.90 30.46 -0.49
C SER A 427 10.98 31.42 0.28
N VAL A 428 9.72 31.55 -0.09
CA VAL A 428 8.76 32.48 0.52
C VAL A 428 8.26 32.02 1.90
N ASP A 429 8.03 30.72 2.10
CA ASP A 429 7.46 30.16 3.36
C ASP A 429 8.53 29.74 4.39
N SER A 430 9.80 29.79 4.04
CA SER A 430 10.93 29.36 4.88
C SER A 430 10.96 29.97 6.29
N PRO A 431 10.75 31.28 6.48
CA PRO A 431 10.78 31.85 7.83
C PRO A 431 9.64 31.33 8.73
N ARG A 432 8.47 31.10 8.14
CA ARG A 432 7.30 30.55 8.82
C ARG A 432 7.53 29.11 9.24
N ILE A 433 8.07 28.28 8.36
CA ILE A 433 8.42 26.88 8.63
C ILE A 433 9.46 26.84 9.76
N THR A 434 10.55 27.59 9.63
CA THR A 434 11.62 27.64 10.63
C THR A 434 11.10 28.05 12.01
N SER A 435 10.30 29.11 12.08
CA SER A 435 9.74 29.60 13.36
C SER A 435 8.79 28.56 13.99
N THR A 436 8.03 27.84 13.16
CA THR A 436 7.08 26.81 13.66
C THR A 436 7.84 25.58 14.19
N ILE A 437 8.84 25.08 13.45
CA ILE A 437 9.68 23.96 13.89
C ILE A 437 10.44 24.36 15.18
N ARG A 438 11.05 25.55 15.24
CA ARG A 438 11.74 26.02 16.44
C ARG A 438 10.80 26.03 17.64
N ARG A 439 9.63 26.63 17.51
CA ARG A 439 8.62 26.69 18.58
C ARG A 439 8.17 25.29 19.04
N PHE A 440 8.03 24.35 18.09
CA PHE A 440 7.71 22.96 18.40
C PHE A 440 8.83 22.31 19.21
N LEU A 441 10.07 22.40 18.76
CA LEU A 441 11.22 21.82 19.44
C LEU A 441 11.44 22.45 20.83
N GLU A 442 11.29 23.76 20.99
CA GLU A 442 11.44 24.44 22.28
C GLU A 442 10.35 24.03 23.30
N LYS A 443 9.12 23.83 22.83
CA LYS A 443 7.98 23.66 23.77
C LYS A 443 7.46 22.23 23.90
N LYS A 444 7.67 21.37 22.90
CA LYS A 444 7.01 20.06 22.80
C LYS A 444 7.98 18.89 22.61
N PHE A 445 9.27 19.14 22.47
CA PHE A 445 10.27 18.12 22.15
C PHE A 445 10.23 16.90 23.09
N LEU A 446 10.25 17.12 24.41
CA LEU A 446 10.23 16.02 25.37
C LEU A 446 8.92 15.22 25.34
N PHE A 447 7.79 15.89 25.16
CA PHE A 447 6.49 15.21 25.04
C PHE A 447 6.39 14.40 23.75
N TRP A 448 7.01 14.90 22.67
CA TRP A 448 7.13 14.18 21.42
C TRP A 448 8.00 12.92 21.55
N LEU A 449 9.16 13.02 22.19
CA LEU A 449 10.03 11.86 22.47
C LEU A 449 9.32 10.82 23.35
N GLU A 450 8.58 11.26 24.34
CA GLU A 450 7.76 10.38 25.18
C GLU A 450 6.74 9.59 24.35
N VAL A 451 6.00 10.28 23.48
CA VAL A 451 5.04 9.63 22.56
C VAL A 451 5.75 8.67 21.60
N LEU A 452 6.88 9.04 21.01
CA LEU A 452 7.66 8.13 20.16
C LEU A 452 8.14 6.90 20.93
N SER A 453 8.50 7.06 22.21
CA SER A 453 8.92 5.94 23.07
C SER A 453 7.79 4.92 23.27
N VAL A 454 6.59 5.36 23.61
CA VAL A 454 5.45 4.43 23.80
C VAL A 454 4.94 3.84 22.48
N LEU A 455 5.20 4.51 21.34
CA LEU A 455 4.93 3.99 19.99
C LEU A 455 6.01 3.02 19.51
N GLY A 456 7.12 2.82 20.24
CA GLY A 456 8.28 2.04 19.81
C GLY A 456 9.00 2.63 18.58
N ALA A 457 8.88 3.95 18.36
CA ALA A 457 9.31 4.66 17.15
C ALA A 457 10.38 5.74 17.43
N VAL A 458 11.19 5.58 18.48
CA VAL A 458 12.20 6.59 18.88
C VAL A 458 13.21 6.89 17.76
N ARG A 459 13.49 5.92 16.90
CA ARG A 459 14.38 6.11 15.74
C ARG A 459 13.90 7.23 14.81
N ASN A 460 12.59 7.40 14.65
CA ASN A 460 12.02 8.49 13.85
C ASN A 460 12.41 9.89 14.37
N ALA A 461 12.80 10.01 15.66
CA ALA A 461 13.31 11.28 16.18
C ALA A 461 14.67 11.63 15.59
N VAL A 462 15.54 10.65 15.40
CA VAL A 462 16.85 10.85 14.77
C VAL A 462 16.67 11.27 13.32
N ASP A 463 15.83 10.53 12.58
CA ASP A 463 15.54 10.80 11.17
C ASP A 463 14.95 12.22 10.99
N ALA A 464 14.04 12.61 11.88
CA ALA A 464 13.42 13.94 11.85
C ALA A 464 14.41 15.06 12.17
N LEU A 465 15.27 14.89 13.17
CA LEU A 465 16.28 15.90 13.50
C LEU A 465 17.33 16.04 12.40
N GLN A 466 17.73 14.92 11.78
CA GLN A 466 18.63 14.95 10.62
C GLN A 466 17.97 15.69 9.46
N ALA A 467 16.74 15.39 9.11
CA ALA A 467 16.00 16.07 8.05
C ALA A 467 15.90 17.59 8.30
N VAL A 468 15.70 18.00 9.55
CA VAL A 468 15.71 19.45 9.93
C VAL A 468 17.09 20.06 9.78
N ALA A 469 18.15 19.35 10.20
CA ALA A 469 19.52 19.83 10.06
C ALA A 469 19.89 20.02 8.60
N ASP A 470 19.65 19.02 7.75
CA ASP A 470 19.90 19.07 6.31
C ASP A 470 19.11 20.21 5.64
N TRP A 471 17.82 20.36 6.02
CA TRP A 471 16.98 21.45 5.52
C TRP A 471 17.49 22.83 5.95
N MET A 472 18.02 22.98 7.19
CA MET A 472 18.62 24.24 7.67
C MET A 472 19.98 24.55 7.04
N GLU A 473 20.81 23.55 6.69
CA GLU A 473 22.09 23.75 6.00
C GLU A 473 21.92 24.30 4.59
N VAL A 474 20.95 23.74 3.84
CA VAL A 474 20.55 24.30 2.53
C VAL A 474 20.10 25.76 2.68
N CYS A 475 19.61 26.15 3.87
CA CYS A 475 19.24 27.50 4.21
C CYS A 475 20.41 28.48 4.32
N ARG A 476 21.56 28.03 4.80
CA ARG A 476 22.74 28.89 5.04
C ARG A 476 23.61 29.08 3.80
N GLY A 477 23.50 28.17 2.84
CA GLY A 477 24.29 28.20 1.60
C GLY A 477 23.67 29.02 0.46
N SER A 478 22.50 29.65 0.71
CA SER A 478 21.75 30.46 -0.30
C SER A 478 21.73 31.97 0.01
N ASP A 479 22.36 32.38 1.10
CA ASP A 479 22.68 33.80 1.42
C ASP A 479 24.11 34.07 1.03
#